data_8d537ce705042c25b4be674ef120faaa
#
_entry.id   8d537ce705042c25b4be674ef120faaa
#
_cell.length_a   1.000
_cell.length_b   1.000
_cell.length_c   1.000
_cell.angle_alpha   90.00
_cell.angle_beta   90.00
_cell.angle_gamma   90.00
#
_symmetry.space_group_name_H-M   'P 1'
#
loop_
_entity.id
_entity.type
_entity.pdbx_description
1 polymer ?
#
loop_
_entity_poly.entity_id
_entity_poly.type
_entity_poly.pdbx_seq_one_letter_code
_entity_poly.pdbx_strand_id
1 'polypeptide(L)'
;TAKLTVPDAAAVHLTSSDGYEVHVWRHPFDPELPAWSVAGDATQLGARIGPVASVEVLAYRPTRRGVVRAVLAGPPTETVYVKIVRPGRGEGLTTRHQILVDAGIPAPAVLYSDETGLAVFAAGTGKSLAELLVEGLEIENGPETAERVFSTLVATLDALPANLLDLPIRPAWAERVDHYAHAATTVLPDQAARIAVLVD
;
A
#
# COMPACT_ATOMS: atom_id res chain seq x y z
N THR A 1 -22.67 -11.57 2.70
CA THR A 1 -22.61 -10.19 3.27
C THR A 1 -21.56 -10.22 4.37
N ALA A 2 -20.38 -9.64 4.10
CA ALA A 2 -19.33 -9.52 5.11
C ALA A 2 -19.86 -8.63 6.23
N LYS A 3 -19.80 -9.13 7.46
CA LYS A 3 -20.23 -8.38 8.65
C LYS A 3 -19.24 -7.22 8.81
N LEU A 4 -19.72 -6.00 8.62
CA LEU A 4 -18.92 -4.79 8.82
C LEU A 4 -18.46 -4.71 10.27
N THR A 5 -17.16 -4.67 10.51
CA THR A 5 -16.52 -4.60 11.84
C THR A 5 -16.36 -3.14 12.30
N VAL A 6 -17.40 -2.33 12.13
CA VAL A 6 -17.43 -0.95 12.64
C VAL A 6 -18.35 -0.93 13.85
N PRO A 7 -17.96 -0.24 14.95
CA PRO A 7 -18.88 -0.05 16.08
C PRO A 7 -20.20 0.57 15.60
N ASP A 8 -21.33 0.08 16.07
CA ASP A 8 -22.67 0.55 15.67
C ASP A 8 -22.83 2.08 15.78
N ALA A 9 -22.17 2.69 16.77
CA ALA A 9 -22.15 4.13 16.97
C ALA A 9 -21.36 4.91 15.87
N ALA A 10 -20.58 4.21 15.06
CA ALA A 10 -19.71 4.80 14.03
C ALA A 10 -20.18 4.49 12.58
N ALA A 11 -21.26 3.72 12.44
CA ALA A 11 -21.78 3.35 11.11
C ALA A 11 -23.29 3.63 11.03
N VAL A 12 -23.71 4.05 9.85
CA VAL A 12 -25.13 4.22 9.49
C VAL A 12 -25.39 3.38 8.24
N HIS A 13 -26.43 2.56 8.30
CA HIS A 13 -26.93 1.77 7.17
C HIS A 13 -28.21 2.41 6.65
N LEU A 14 -28.21 2.75 5.39
CA LEU A 14 -29.34 3.34 4.70
C LEU A 14 -29.74 2.43 3.53
N THR A 15 -31.07 2.20 3.40
CA THR A 15 -31.60 1.52 2.21
C THR A 15 -32.34 2.55 1.39
N SER A 16 -31.97 2.70 0.10
CA SER A 16 -32.70 3.59 -0.81
C SER A 16 -34.03 2.97 -1.22
N SER A 17 -34.95 3.80 -1.74
CA SER A 17 -36.25 3.35 -2.29
C SER A 17 -36.08 2.33 -3.41
N ASP A 18 -34.95 2.37 -4.11
CA ASP A 18 -34.65 1.49 -5.25
C ASP A 18 -33.90 0.21 -4.83
N GLY A 19 -33.83 -0.05 -3.52
CA GLY A 19 -33.21 -1.26 -2.96
C GLY A 19 -31.70 -1.24 -2.86
N TYR A 20 -31.02 -0.10 -3.09
CA TYR A 20 -29.58 0.03 -2.86
C TYR A 20 -29.28 0.16 -1.38
N GLU A 21 -28.30 -0.60 -0.90
CA GLU A 21 -27.76 -0.48 0.45
C GLU A 21 -26.57 0.51 0.44
N VAL A 22 -26.67 1.55 1.25
CA VAL A 22 -25.62 2.55 1.44
C VAL A 22 -25.07 2.43 2.85
N HIS A 23 -23.78 2.18 2.95
CA HIS A 23 -23.08 2.10 4.21
C HIS A 23 -22.24 3.36 4.41
N VAL A 24 -22.50 4.09 5.48
CA VAL A 24 -21.76 5.30 5.85
C VAL A 24 -21.10 5.04 7.20
N TRP A 25 -19.81 5.32 7.28
CA TRP A 25 -19.07 5.22 8.54
C TRP A 25 -18.30 6.50 8.84
N ARG A 26 -18.11 6.73 10.11
CA ARG A 26 -17.38 7.90 10.58
C ARG A 26 -15.89 7.64 10.64
N HIS A 27 -15.08 8.51 10.00
CA HIS A 27 -13.62 8.51 10.19
C HIS A 27 -13.26 8.70 11.68
N PRO A 28 -12.25 8.00 12.23
CA PRO A 28 -11.28 7.14 11.56
C PRO A 28 -11.67 5.65 11.45
N PHE A 29 -12.91 5.29 11.64
CA PHE A 29 -13.33 3.89 11.50
C PHE A 29 -13.45 3.53 10.02
N ASP A 30 -12.95 2.34 9.66
CA ASP A 30 -13.08 1.77 8.33
C ASP A 30 -13.43 0.28 8.47
N PRO A 31 -14.54 -0.18 7.85
CA PRO A 31 -15.05 -1.53 8.05
C PRO A 31 -14.12 -2.63 7.54
N GLU A 32 -13.27 -2.33 6.56
CA GLU A 32 -12.33 -3.27 5.96
C GLU A 32 -10.88 -3.07 6.47
N LEU A 33 -10.64 -1.97 7.21
CA LEU A 33 -9.33 -1.61 7.73
C LEU A 33 -9.43 -1.31 9.24
N PRO A 34 -9.68 -2.33 10.09
CA PRO A 34 -9.87 -2.12 11.53
C PRO A 34 -8.66 -1.44 12.20
N ALA A 35 -7.44 -1.66 11.70
CA ALA A 35 -6.24 -1.02 12.21
C ALA A 35 -6.14 0.49 11.85
N TRP A 36 -7.03 1.01 11.00
CA TRP A 36 -6.94 2.41 10.56
C TRP A 36 -7.13 3.41 11.71
N SER A 37 -8.08 3.16 12.61
CA SER A 37 -8.31 4.00 13.78
C SER A 37 -7.12 4.01 14.74
N VAL A 38 -6.43 2.88 14.86
CA VAL A 38 -5.21 2.75 15.69
C VAL A 38 -4.04 3.50 15.05
N ALA A 39 -3.81 3.31 13.77
CA ALA A 39 -2.67 3.91 13.07
C ALA A 39 -2.75 5.44 12.94
N GLY A 40 -3.96 6.01 12.94
CA GLY A 40 -4.19 7.45 12.88
C GLY A 40 -4.12 8.17 14.22
N ASP A 41 -3.93 7.45 15.33
CA ASP A 41 -3.86 8.00 16.67
C ASP A 41 -2.52 7.65 17.34
N ALA A 42 -1.72 8.67 17.70
CA ALA A 42 -0.38 8.47 18.26
C ALA A 42 -0.40 7.65 19.57
N THR A 43 -1.42 7.81 20.41
CA THR A 43 -1.55 7.10 21.68
C THR A 43 -1.88 5.63 21.45
N GLN A 44 -2.85 5.36 20.57
CA GLN A 44 -3.26 3.98 20.27
C GLN A 44 -2.16 3.23 19.50
N LEU A 45 -1.51 3.88 18.54
CA LEU A 45 -0.35 3.33 17.84
C LEU A 45 0.79 3.08 18.81
N GLY A 46 1.07 4.03 19.70
CA GLY A 46 2.10 3.92 20.73
C GLY A 46 1.90 2.75 21.70
N ALA A 47 0.66 2.37 21.97
CA ALA A 47 0.35 1.15 22.77
C ALA A 47 0.78 -0.16 22.06
N ARG A 48 1.01 -0.14 20.75
CA ARG A 48 1.44 -1.30 19.95
C ARG A 48 2.95 -1.35 19.71
N ILE A 49 3.55 -0.20 19.43
CA ILE A 49 4.92 -0.14 18.90
C ILE A 49 5.91 0.63 19.79
N GLY A 50 5.46 1.10 20.95
CA GLY A 50 6.22 2.01 21.79
C GLY A 50 5.84 3.47 21.57
N PRO A 51 6.29 4.40 22.44
CA PRO A 51 5.84 5.78 22.45
C PRO A 51 5.99 6.46 21.09
N VAL A 52 4.91 7.07 20.61
CA VAL A 52 4.82 7.81 19.34
C VAL A 52 4.65 9.30 19.62
N ALA A 53 5.50 10.13 19.06
CA ALA A 53 5.45 11.59 19.20
C ALA A 53 4.44 12.22 18.25
N SER A 54 4.34 11.72 17.01
CA SER A 54 3.41 12.24 16.02
C SER A 54 3.05 11.19 14.94
N VAL A 55 1.89 11.38 14.35
CA VAL A 55 1.42 10.61 13.19
C VAL A 55 0.97 11.56 12.08
N GLU A 56 1.23 11.17 10.84
CA GLU A 56 0.80 11.90 9.65
C GLU A 56 0.26 10.91 8.61
N VAL A 57 -0.95 11.15 8.15
CA VAL A 57 -1.56 10.35 7.09
C VAL A 57 -0.97 10.73 5.74
N LEU A 58 -0.23 9.81 5.12
CA LEU A 58 0.34 10.02 3.78
C LEU A 58 -0.61 9.59 2.67
N ALA A 59 -1.36 8.52 2.89
CA ALA A 59 -2.33 8.03 1.93
C ALA A 59 -3.44 7.24 2.62
N TYR A 60 -4.66 7.45 2.16
CA TYR A 60 -5.81 6.68 2.59
C TYR A 60 -6.71 6.37 1.40
N ARG A 61 -6.96 5.10 1.19
CA ARG A 61 -7.94 4.60 0.22
C ARG A 61 -8.97 3.78 1.00
N PRO A 62 -10.16 4.33 1.24
CA PRO A 62 -11.21 3.68 2.02
C PRO A 62 -11.42 2.21 1.61
N THR A 63 -11.63 1.34 2.57
CA THR A 63 -11.82 -0.10 2.42
C THR A 63 -10.68 -0.87 1.74
N ARG A 64 -9.57 -0.23 1.40
CA ARG A 64 -8.48 -0.85 0.64
C ARG A 64 -7.14 -0.86 1.36
N ARG A 65 -6.65 0.32 1.76
CA ARG A 65 -5.35 0.48 2.41
C ARG A 65 -5.13 1.89 2.95
N GLY A 66 -4.22 2.02 3.91
CA GLY A 66 -3.69 3.29 4.36
C GLY A 66 -2.18 3.27 4.54
N VAL A 67 -1.56 4.43 4.59
CA VAL A 67 -0.16 4.63 4.93
C VAL A 67 -0.05 5.84 5.85
N VAL A 68 0.61 5.64 6.97
CA VAL A 68 0.88 6.67 7.97
C VAL A 68 2.39 6.76 8.17
N ARG A 69 2.92 7.97 8.27
CA ARG A 69 4.25 8.24 8.78
C ARG A 69 4.13 8.49 10.28
N ALA A 70 4.87 7.75 11.09
CA ALA A 70 4.94 7.96 12.52
C ALA A 70 6.36 8.32 12.95
N VAL A 71 6.47 9.22 13.92
CA VAL A 71 7.72 9.58 14.56
C VAL A 71 7.70 8.99 15.96
N LEU A 72 8.66 8.11 16.25
CA LEU A 72 8.79 7.51 17.58
C LEU A 72 9.35 8.53 18.56
N ALA A 73 8.82 8.50 19.80
CA ALA A 73 9.34 9.32 20.88
C ALA A 73 10.56 8.64 21.50
N GLY A 74 11.68 9.34 21.53
CA GLY A 74 12.91 8.87 22.17
C GLY A 74 14.17 9.40 21.48
N PRO A 75 15.32 9.33 22.14
CA PRO A 75 16.62 9.53 21.52
C PRO A 75 17.22 8.18 21.02
N PRO A 76 17.60 8.01 19.74
CA PRO A 76 17.35 8.96 18.65
C PRO A 76 15.88 8.98 18.23
N THR A 77 15.43 10.11 17.67
CA THR A 77 14.12 10.19 17.04
C THR A 77 14.12 9.37 15.77
N GLU A 78 13.23 8.40 15.67
CA GLU A 78 13.14 7.51 14.51
C GLU A 78 11.82 7.71 13.77
N THR A 79 11.88 7.70 12.45
CA THR A 79 10.70 7.69 11.60
C THR A 79 10.39 6.26 11.17
N VAL A 80 9.12 5.89 11.24
CA VAL A 80 8.63 4.61 10.75
C VAL A 80 7.43 4.82 9.83
N TYR A 81 7.20 3.86 8.94
CA TYR A 81 6.04 3.86 8.04
C TYR A 81 5.10 2.74 8.43
N VAL A 82 3.86 3.11 8.71
CA VAL A 82 2.79 2.18 9.08
C VAL A 82 1.91 1.96 7.86
N LYS A 83 1.88 0.74 7.36
CA LYS A 83 0.96 0.31 6.30
C LYS A 83 -0.22 -0.41 6.91
N ILE A 84 -1.40 -0.03 6.49
CA ILE A 84 -2.65 -0.64 6.90
C ILE A 84 -3.26 -1.30 5.66
N VAL A 85 -3.52 -2.57 5.77
CA VAL A 85 -4.16 -3.40 4.75
C VAL A 85 -5.33 -4.16 5.36
N ARG A 86 -6.15 -4.79 4.53
CA ARG A 86 -7.21 -5.67 5.03
C ARG A 86 -6.63 -6.80 5.88
N PRO A 87 -7.30 -7.24 6.94
CA PRO A 87 -6.92 -8.43 7.69
C PRO A 87 -6.64 -9.62 6.77
N GLY A 88 -5.63 -10.42 7.10
CA GLY A 88 -5.16 -11.53 6.26
C GLY A 88 -4.30 -11.13 5.05
N ARG A 89 -4.10 -9.83 4.78
CA ARG A 89 -3.19 -9.35 3.73
C ARG A 89 -1.83 -8.89 4.25
N GLY A 90 -1.71 -8.69 5.55
CA GLY A 90 -0.49 -8.21 6.21
C GLY A 90 0.66 -9.20 6.11
N GLU A 91 0.40 -10.47 6.36
CA GLU A 91 1.39 -11.55 6.33
C GLU A 91 2.13 -11.62 4.98
N GLY A 92 1.41 -11.66 3.87
CA GLY A 92 2.05 -11.69 2.55
C GLY A 92 2.87 -10.43 2.22
N LEU A 93 2.56 -9.30 2.85
CA LEU A 93 3.35 -8.07 2.72
C LEU A 93 4.64 -8.17 3.53
N THR A 94 4.57 -8.57 4.78
CA THR A 94 5.73 -8.69 5.68
C THR A 94 6.67 -9.81 5.25
N THR A 95 6.14 -10.94 4.81
CA THR A 95 6.94 -12.06 4.26
C THR A 95 7.80 -11.61 3.08
N ARG A 96 7.25 -10.84 2.14
CA ARG A 96 8.04 -10.31 1.02
C ARG A 96 9.19 -9.42 1.48
N HIS A 97 8.94 -8.53 2.42
CA HIS A 97 9.97 -7.67 2.98
C HIS A 97 11.05 -8.48 3.69
N GLN A 98 10.66 -9.50 4.45
CA GLN A 98 11.62 -10.35 5.16
C GLN A 98 12.52 -11.13 4.20
N ILE A 99 11.94 -11.74 3.16
CA ILE A 99 12.72 -12.45 2.12
C ILE A 99 13.76 -11.53 1.47
N LEU A 100 13.38 -10.28 1.17
CA LEU A 100 14.31 -9.30 0.58
C LEU A 100 15.44 -8.95 1.56
N VAL A 101 15.12 -8.67 2.83
CA VAL A 101 16.10 -8.35 3.86
C VAL A 101 17.05 -9.52 4.07
N ASP A 102 16.54 -10.74 4.17
CA ASP A 102 17.35 -11.96 4.37
C ASP A 102 18.28 -12.23 3.19
N ALA A 103 17.88 -11.84 1.99
CA ALA A 103 18.70 -11.90 0.77
C ALA A 103 19.70 -10.74 0.64
N GLY A 104 19.78 -9.82 1.61
CA GLY A 104 20.64 -8.65 1.56
C GLY A 104 20.20 -7.57 0.59
N ILE A 105 18.96 -7.66 0.06
CA ILE A 105 18.38 -6.60 -0.78
C ILE A 105 17.99 -5.43 0.14
N PRO A 106 18.32 -4.17 -0.23
CA PRO A 106 18.01 -3.00 0.58
C PRO A 106 16.49 -2.72 0.59
N ALA A 107 15.79 -3.42 1.47
CA ALA A 107 14.36 -3.24 1.71
C ALA A 107 14.11 -2.77 3.15
N PRO A 108 13.04 -1.99 3.41
CA PRO A 108 12.69 -1.60 4.76
C PRO A 108 12.44 -2.82 5.66
N ALA A 109 13.11 -2.87 6.80
CA ALA A 109 12.90 -3.92 7.78
C ALA A 109 11.48 -3.86 8.36
N VAL A 110 10.89 -5.03 8.60
CA VAL A 110 9.61 -5.16 9.31
C VAL A 110 9.89 -5.05 10.82
N LEU A 111 9.32 -4.04 11.47
CA LEU A 111 9.49 -3.80 12.90
C LEU A 111 8.35 -4.39 13.74
N TYR A 112 7.14 -4.42 13.18
CA TYR A 112 5.95 -4.95 13.83
C TYR A 112 4.90 -5.33 12.78
N SER A 113 4.10 -6.33 13.08
CA SER A 113 2.86 -6.62 12.33
C SER A 113 1.87 -7.39 13.20
N ASP A 114 0.58 -7.26 12.88
CA ASP A 114 -0.48 -7.98 13.57
C ASP A 114 -1.57 -8.47 12.62
N GLU A 115 -2.48 -9.28 13.15
CA GLU A 115 -3.60 -9.88 12.44
C GLU A 115 -4.65 -8.86 11.96
N THR A 116 -4.67 -7.65 12.53
CA THR A 116 -5.59 -6.59 12.14
C THR A 116 -5.20 -5.94 10.81
N GLY A 117 -4.06 -6.33 10.25
CA GLY A 117 -3.51 -5.79 9.00
C GLY A 117 -2.65 -4.55 9.17
N LEU A 118 -2.18 -4.28 10.40
CA LEU A 118 -1.20 -3.24 10.68
C LEU A 118 0.22 -3.81 10.50
N ALA A 119 1.05 -3.14 9.73
CA ALA A 119 2.45 -3.49 9.53
C ALA A 119 3.33 -2.23 9.60
N VAL A 120 4.38 -2.28 10.41
CA VAL A 120 5.31 -1.17 10.65
C VAL A 120 6.66 -1.50 10.04
N PHE A 121 7.19 -0.55 9.30
CA PHE A 121 8.45 -0.67 8.58
C PHE A 121 9.41 0.43 9.00
N ALA A 122 10.69 0.10 9.06
CA ALA A 122 11.74 1.10 9.19
C ALA A 122 11.69 2.10 8.02
N ALA A 123 12.12 3.32 8.25
CA ALA A 123 12.31 4.28 7.17
C ALA A 123 13.45 3.81 6.26
N GLY A 124 13.26 3.93 4.96
CA GLY A 124 14.35 3.81 4.00
C GLY A 124 15.30 5.00 4.12
N THR A 125 16.56 4.78 3.79
CA THR A 125 17.58 5.84 3.72
C THR A 125 17.74 6.32 2.27
N GLY A 126 18.09 7.59 2.10
CA GLY A 126 18.35 8.18 0.79
C GLY A 126 17.11 8.86 0.17
N LYS A 127 17.26 9.23 -1.11
CA LYS A 127 16.22 9.90 -1.90
C LYS A 127 15.38 8.87 -2.64
N SER A 128 14.15 9.23 -2.95
CA SER A 128 13.31 8.39 -3.81
C SER A 128 13.87 8.33 -5.24
N LEU A 129 13.58 7.25 -5.95
CA LEU A 129 13.94 7.13 -7.37
C LEU A 129 13.38 8.29 -8.20
N ALA A 130 12.17 8.75 -7.90
CA ALA A 130 11.56 9.88 -8.59
C ALA A 130 12.34 11.18 -8.37
N GLU A 131 12.77 11.47 -7.12
CA GLU A 131 13.62 12.63 -6.82
C GLU A 131 14.96 12.55 -7.54
N LEU A 132 15.61 11.39 -7.53
CA LEU A 132 16.88 11.19 -8.22
C LEU A 132 16.77 11.36 -9.74
N LEU A 133 15.67 10.90 -10.34
CA LEU A 133 15.45 11.07 -11.79
C LEU A 133 15.17 12.54 -12.14
N VAL A 134 14.39 13.26 -11.34
CA VAL A 134 14.12 14.69 -11.56
C VAL A 134 15.40 15.49 -11.38
N GLU A 135 16.15 15.27 -10.31
CA GLU A 135 17.45 15.91 -10.09
C GLU A 135 18.44 15.58 -11.21
N GLY A 136 18.49 14.32 -11.66
CA GLY A 136 19.34 13.89 -12.75
C GLY A 136 19.05 14.58 -14.10
N LEU A 137 17.81 15.06 -14.30
CA LEU A 137 17.44 15.82 -15.51
C LEU A 137 17.86 17.30 -15.43
N GLU A 138 18.11 17.82 -14.22
CA GLU A 138 18.43 19.24 -13.97
C GLU A 138 19.91 19.52 -13.79
N ILE A 139 20.79 18.49 -13.70
CA ILE A 139 22.21 18.64 -13.42
C ILE A 139 23.05 18.37 -14.69
N GLU A 140 24.22 19.03 -14.78
CA GLU A 140 25.18 18.94 -15.87
C GLU A 140 25.61 17.49 -16.24
N ASN A 141 25.51 16.55 -15.26
CA ASN A 141 25.77 15.10 -15.44
C ASN A 141 24.50 14.24 -15.38
N GLY A 142 23.36 14.79 -15.73
CA GLY A 142 22.05 14.14 -15.66
C GLY A 142 21.96 12.77 -16.32
N PRO A 143 22.42 12.60 -17.57
CA PRO A 143 22.39 11.31 -18.26
C PRO A 143 23.18 10.22 -17.54
N GLU A 144 24.38 10.52 -17.04
CA GLU A 144 25.23 9.57 -16.30
C GLU A 144 24.60 9.16 -14.96
N THR A 145 23.97 10.09 -14.27
CA THR A 145 23.23 9.81 -13.01
C THR A 145 22.03 8.93 -13.29
N ALA A 146 21.26 9.18 -14.34
CA ALA A 146 20.11 8.36 -14.71
C ALA A 146 20.57 6.94 -15.11
N GLU A 147 21.63 6.79 -15.89
CA GLU A 147 22.18 5.50 -16.28
C GLU A 147 22.63 4.68 -15.06
N ARG A 148 23.33 5.32 -14.12
CA ARG A 148 23.75 4.67 -12.88
C ARG A 148 22.55 4.22 -12.04
N VAL A 149 21.52 5.02 -11.94
CA VAL A 149 20.26 4.67 -11.21
C VAL A 149 19.58 3.48 -11.87
N PHE A 150 19.46 3.47 -13.20
CA PHE A 150 18.88 2.35 -13.94
C PHE A 150 19.71 1.08 -13.83
N SER A 151 21.03 1.18 -13.96
CA SER A 151 21.94 0.04 -13.79
C SER A 151 21.84 -0.57 -12.39
N THR A 152 21.75 0.27 -11.36
CA THR A 152 21.53 -0.19 -9.98
C THR A 152 20.18 -0.87 -9.82
N LEU A 153 19.11 -0.34 -10.42
CA LEU A 153 17.79 -0.95 -10.41
C LEU A 153 17.81 -2.32 -11.08
N VAL A 154 18.40 -2.44 -12.27
CA VAL A 154 18.52 -3.71 -13.00
C VAL A 154 19.30 -4.71 -12.16
N ALA A 155 20.47 -4.33 -11.64
CA ALA A 155 21.27 -5.20 -10.78
C ALA A 155 20.51 -5.66 -9.52
N THR A 156 19.69 -4.78 -8.95
CA THR A 156 18.82 -5.15 -7.80
C THR A 156 17.74 -6.14 -8.21
N LEU A 157 17.13 -5.97 -9.41
CA LEU A 157 16.13 -6.92 -9.92
C LEU A 157 16.75 -8.28 -10.23
N ASP A 158 17.95 -8.31 -10.80
CA ASP A 158 18.68 -9.55 -11.10
C ASP A 158 19.12 -10.29 -9.82
N ALA A 159 19.33 -9.56 -8.73
CA ALA A 159 19.68 -10.12 -7.43
C ALA A 159 18.48 -10.59 -6.61
N LEU A 160 17.25 -10.46 -7.11
CA LEU A 160 16.06 -10.90 -6.37
C LEU A 160 16.10 -12.42 -6.12
N PRO A 161 15.83 -12.87 -4.89
CA PRO A 161 15.89 -14.28 -4.55
C PRO A 161 14.75 -15.07 -5.20
N ALA A 162 15.07 -16.26 -5.70
CA ALA A 162 14.12 -17.10 -6.47
C ALA A 162 12.86 -17.45 -5.67
N ASN A 163 12.95 -17.59 -4.34
CA ASN A 163 11.82 -17.90 -3.47
C ASN A 163 10.76 -16.78 -3.38
N LEU A 164 11.03 -15.59 -3.92
CA LEU A 164 9.98 -14.59 -4.14
C LEU A 164 8.92 -15.06 -5.15
N LEU A 165 9.31 -15.93 -6.09
CA LEU A 165 8.40 -16.49 -7.10
C LEU A 165 7.44 -17.52 -6.52
N ASP A 166 7.75 -18.08 -5.33
CA ASP A 166 6.87 -19.01 -4.61
C ASP A 166 5.68 -18.29 -3.95
N LEU A 167 5.77 -16.97 -3.84
CA LEU A 167 4.69 -16.16 -3.29
C LEU A 167 3.59 -15.91 -4.32
N PRO A 168 2.33 -15.70 -3.87
CA PRO A 168 1.23 -15.39 -4.78
C PRO A 168 1.56 -14.19 -5.66
N ILE A 169 1.63 -14.43 -6.97
CA ILE A 169 1.89 -13.41 -7.97
C ILE A 169 0.58 -12.66 -8.27
N ARG A 170 0.66 -11.35 -8.31
CA ARG A 170 -0.45 -10.54 -8.77
C ARG A 170 -0.33 -10.34 -10.27
N PRO A 171 -1.34 -10.70 -11.07
CA PRO A 171 -1.32 -10.48 -12.50
C PRO A 171 -0.98 -9.02 -12.84
N ALA A 172 -0.14 -8.81 -13.82
CA ALA A 172 0.16 -7.49 -14.36
C ALA A 172 -1.13 -6.83 -14.91
N TRP A 173 -1.13 -5.52 -15.02
CA TRP A 173 -2.27 -4.81 -15.59
C TRP A 173 -2.54 -5.26 -17.03
N ALA A 174 -1.46 -5.47 -17.80
CA ALA A 174 -1.53 -5.97 -19.17
C ALA A 174 -2.16 -7.36 -19.29
N GLU A 175 -1.97 -8.24 -18.30
CA GLU A 175 -2.59 -9.56 -18.27
C GLU A 175 -4.10 -9.52 -17.91
N ARG A 176 -4.63 -8.35 -17.62
CA ARG A 176 -6.02 -8.14 -17.22
C ARG A 176 -6.82 -7.36 -18.25
N VAL A 177 -6.33 -7.29 -19.48
CA VAL A 177 -6.97 -6.55 -20.58
C VAL A 177 -8.42 -6.98 -20.76
N ASP A 178 -8.69 -8.30 -20.81
CA ASP A 178 -10.07 -8.84 -20.94
C ASP A 178 -11.00 -8.35 -19.83
N HIS A 179 -10.53 -8.30 -18.59
CA HIS A 179 -11.30 -7.80 -17.46
C HIS A 179 -11.68 -6.32 -17.65
N TYR A 180 -10.73 -5.50 -18.12
CA TYR A 180 -10.99 -4.08 -18.36
C TYR A 180 -11.86 -3.86 -19.59
N ALA A 181 -11.68 -4.67 -20.65
CA ALA A 181 -12.52 -4.66 -21.83
C ALA A 181 -13.98 -4.98 -21.48
N HIS A 182 -14.20 -6.03 -20.68
CA HIS A 182 -15.53 -6.40 -20.19
C HIS A 182 -16.17 -5.26 -19.37
N ALA A 183 -15.42 -4.68 -18.43
CA ALA A 183 -15.90 -3.56 -17.62
C ALA A 183 -16.25 -2.33 -18.50
N ALA A 184 -15.39 -2.01 -19.47
CA ALA A 184 -15.62 -0.91 -20.40
C ALA A 184 -16.86 -1.14 -21.29
N THR A 185 -17.03 -2.36 -21.80
CA THR A 185 -18.21 -2.74 -22.60
C THR A 185 -19.51 -2.67 -21.79
N THR A 186 -19.46 -3.00 -20.51
CA THR A 186 -20.62 -2.89 -19.60
C THR A 186 -21.06 -1.43 -19.43
N VAL A 187 -20.10 -0.51 -19.33
CA VAL A 187 -20.38 0.94 -19.16
C VAL A 187 -20.71 1.63 -20.50
N LEU A 188 -20.11 1.16 -21.60
CA LEU A 188 -20.21 1.73 -22.93
C LEU A 188 -20.65 0.67 -23.96
N PRO A 189 -21.87 0.12 -23.87
CA PRO A 189 -22.32 -0.98 -24.72
C PRO A 189 -22.29 -0.63 -26.22
N ASP A 190 -22.53 0.63 -26.58
CA ASP A 190 -22.49 1.10 -27.97
C ASP A 190 -21.08 1.10 -28.57
N GLN A 191 -20.04 0.99 -27.74
CA GLN A 191 -18.64 0.93 -28.16
C GLN A 191 -18.06 -0.51 -28.12
N ALA A 192 -18.87 -1.51 -27.84
CA ALA A 192 -18.43 -2.90 -27.66
C ALA A 192 -17.57 -3.42 -28.81
N ALA A 193 -17.97 -3.19 -30.05
CA ALA A 193 -17.22 -3.61 -31.23
C ALA A 193 -15.84 -2.93 -31.33
N ARG A 194 -15.77 -1.64 -30.97
CA ARG A 194 -14.49 -0.89 -30.97
C ARG A 194 -13.57 -1.34 -29.84
N ILE A 195 -14.13 -1.64 -28.67
CA ILE A 195 -13.38 -2.15 -27.54
C ILE A 195 -12.78 -3.51 -27.88
N ALA A 196 -13.54 -4.41 -28.50
CA ALA A 196 -13.06 -5.72 -28.93
C ALA A 196 -11.83 -5.63 -29.85
N VAL A 197 -11.87 -4.73 -30.86
CA VAL A 197 -10.73 -4.51 -31.78
C VAL A 197 -9.47 -3.98 -31.08
N LEU A 198 -9.60 -3.32 -29.94
CA LEU A 198 -8.43 -2.79 -29.17
C LEU A 198 -7.80 -3.83 -28.26
N VAL A 199 -8.44 -4.97 -28.06
CA VAL A 199 -8.02 -6.03 -27.13
C VAL A 199 -7.41 -7.22 -27.88
N ASP A 200 -7.74 -7.40 -29.16
CA ASP A 200 -7.12 -8.38 -30.07
C ASP A 200 -5.73 -7.84 -30.54
#